data_f1ac4077da04d6c94102365522211d3e
#
_entry.id   f1ac4077da04d6c94102365522211d3e
#
_cell.length_a   1.000
_cell.length_b   1.000
_cell.length_c   1.000
_cell.angle_alpha   90.00
_cell.angle_beta   90.00
_cell.angle_gamma   90.00
#
_symmetry.space_group_name_H-M   'P 1'
#
loop_
_entity.id
_entity.type
_entity.pdbx_description
1 polymer ?
#
loop_
_entity_poly.entity_id
_entity_poly.type
_entity_poly.pdbx_seq_one_letter_code
_entity_poly.pdbx_strand_id
1 'polypeptide(L)'
;TGVPLGTFIGQQTAWHMSFLFIASIGLVGLIASYFLVPKNLPIPGKVDIKGITRIFTNKPLVFSFLITAFGYGGTFAAYTYLSPLLENLGFSANAVVIILVVYGVMVAIGNTVGGHWANKKPLDSLVKMFSLLILSLVFLFITVLMDNSLLGLLASLMLGLFAFMNVPGLQLYVVELAEKYVPEDITLASAFNIAAFNIGITVGSMTGGVVTDHLSVTYTPIFGGFIVLIAVLFVLYIRKQEEQKNNYL
;
A
#
# COMPACT_ATOMS: atom_id res chain seq x y z
N THR A 1 -9.79 -1.15 -9.20
CA THR A 1 -10.94 -1.71 -10.00
C THR A 1 -11.32 -3.13 -9.55
N GLY A 2 -10.39 -3.95 -9.02
CA GLY A 2 -10.68 -5.33 -8.62
C GLY A 2 -11.70 -5.44 -7.48
N VAL A 3 -11.51 -4.66 -6.41
CA VAL A 3 -12.40 -4.72 -5.23
C VAL A 3 -13.84 -4.32 -5.58
N PRO A 4 -14.12 -3.18 -6.24
CA PRO A 4 -15.48 -2.82 -6.64
C PRO A 4 -16.16 -3.90 -7.51
N LEU A 5 -15.44 -4.45 -8.49
CA LEU A 5 -15.97 -5.51 -9.35
C LEU A 5 -16.24 -6.79 -8.57
N GLY A 6 -15.34 -7.20 -7.69
CA GLY A 6 -15.54 -8.36 -6.83
C GLY A 6 -16.74 -8.19 -5.88
N THR A 7 -16.88 -7.00 -5.28
CA THR A 7 -18.03 -6.69 -4.41
C THR A 7 -19.34 -6.71 -5.21
N PHE A 8 -19.38 -6.07 -6.38
CA PHE A 8 -20.56 -6.05 -7.25
C PHE A 8 -20.98 -7.46 -7.66
N ILE A 9 -20.05 -8.28 -8.17
CA ILE A 9 -20.34 -9.66 -8.57
C ILE A 9 -20.84 -10.50 -7.37
N GLY A 10 -20.15 -10.37 -6.22
CA GLY A 10 -20.51 -11.10 -5.01
C GLY A 10 -21.90 -10.75 -4.47
N GLN A 11 -22.30 -9.49 -4.57
CA GLN A 11 -23.62 -9.01 -4.16
C GLN A 11 -24.74 -9.41 -5.12
N GLN A 12 -24.47 -9.41 -6.42
CA GLN A 12 -25.48 -9.74 -7.45
C GLN A 12 -25.68 -11.24 -7.68
N THR A 13 -24.70 -12.06 -7.30
CA THR A 13 -24.73 -13.52 -7.56
C THR A 13 -24.43 -14.31 -6.29
N ALA A 14 -23.18 -14.71 -6.12
CA ALA A 14 -22.71 -15.43 -4.94
C ALA A 14 -21.22 -15.11 -4.74
N TRP A 15 -20.76 -15.10 -3.50
CA TRP A 15 -19.39 -14.73 -3.14
C TRP A 15 -18.31 -15.50 -3.93
N HIS A 16 -18.54 -16.78 -4.25
CA HIS A 16 -17.58 -17.60 -5.01
C HIS A 16 -17.47 -17.20 -6.48
N MET A 17 -18.48 -16.50 -7.05
CA MET A 17 -18.41 -16.00 -8.43
C MET A 17 -17.35 -14.89 -8.59
N SER A 18 -17.08 -14.12 -7.55
CA SER A 18 -15.98 -13.16 -7.54
C SER A 18 -14.62 -13.85 -7.72
N PHE A 19 -14.42 -15.01 -7.09
CA PHE A 19 -13.19 -15.81 -7.27
C PHE A 19 -13.07 -16.41 -8.67
N LEU A 20 -14.18 -16.92 -9.23
CA LEU A 20 -14.20 -17.41 -10.60
C LEU A 20 -13.89 -16.32 -11.62
N PHE A 21 -14.39 -15.11 -11.39
CA PHE A 21 -14.09 -13.94 -12.22
C PHE A 21 -12.60 -13.58 -12.18
N ILE A 22 -11.99 -13.52 -11.01
CA ILE A 22 -10.55 -13.27 -10.85
C ILE A 22 -9.72 -14.39 -11.49
N ALA A 23 -10.12 -15.66 -11.31
CA ALA A 23 -9.46 -16.79 -11.92
C ALA A 23 -9.53 -16.74 -13.46
N SER A 24 -10.65 -16.31 -14.04
CA SER A 24 -10.81 -16.13 -15.49
C SER A 24 -9.88 -15.05 -16.03
N ILE A 25 -9.78 -13.91 -15.35
CA ILE A 25 -8.83 -12.84 -15.71
C ILE A 25 -7.38 -13.35 -15.61
N GLY A 26 -7.06 -14.09 -14.54
CA GLY A 26 -5.74 -14.68 -14.35
C GLY A 26 -5.39 -15.67 -15.49
N LEU A 27 -6.33 -16.48 -15.92
CA LEU A 27 -6.16 -17.40 -17.05
C LEU A 27 -5.90 -16.65 -18.36
N VAL A 28 -6.69 -15.60 -18.64
CA VAL A 28 -6.46 -14.72 -19.80
C VAL A 28 -5.08 -14.09 -19.75
N GLY A 29 -4.67 -13.57 -18.58
CA GLY A 29 -3.35 -13.01 -18.35
C GLY A 29 -2.22 -14.02 -18.59
N LEU A 30 -2.39 -15.26 -18.14
CA LEU A 30 -1.44 -16.35 -18.34
C LEU A 30 -1.28 -16.69 -19.83
N ILE A 31 -2.40 -16.82 -20.53
CA ILE A 31 -2.42 -17.09 -21.98
C ILE A 31 -1.75 -15.93 -22.73
N ALA A 32 -2.12 -14.67 -22.41
CA ALA A 32 -1.52 -13.50 -23.02
C ALA A 32 -0.01 -13.44 -22.77
N SER A 33 0.44 -13.71 -21.54
CA SER A 33 1.87 -13.76 -21.20
C SER A 33 2.61 -14.83 -21.99
N TYR A 34 2.02 -15.99 -22.18
CA TYR A 34 2.63 -17.09 -22.97
C TYR A 34 2.91 -16.69 -24.42
N PHE A 35 2.00 -15.91 -25.03
CA PHE A 35 2.14 -15.49 -26.43
C PHE A 35 2.89 -14.17 -26.61
N LEU A 36 2.77 -13.21 -25.67
CA LEU A 36 3.30 -11.86 -25.82
C LEU A 36 4.70 -11.68 -25.22
N VAL A 37 5.09 -12.48 -24.21
CA VAL A 37 6.40 -12.35 -23.59
C VAL A 37 7.49 -12.99 -24.47
N PRO A 38 8.51 -12.24 -24.89
CA PRO A 38 9.62 -12.80 -25.67
C PRO A 38 10.37 -13.88 -24.89
N LYS A 39 10.60 -15.04 -25.51
CA LYS A 39 11.29 -16.16 -24.86
C LYS A 39 12.80 -15.93 -24.62
N ASN A 40 13.38 -14.91 -25.26
CA ASN A 40 14.81 -14.59 -25.22
C ASN A 40 15.14 -13.42 -24.27
N LEU A 41 14.33 -13.21 -23.23
CA LEU A 41 14.66 -12.22 -22.21
C LEU A 41 15.92 -12.66 -21.47
N PRO A 42 16.89 -11.74 -21.24
CA PRO A 42 18.03 -12.06 -20.40
C PRO A 42 17.52 -12.44 -19.01
N ILE A 43 17.76 -13.70 -18.63
CA ILE A 43 17.40 -14.19 -17.30
C ILE A 43 18.33 -13.45 -16.33
N PRO A 44 17.80 -12.68 -15.36
CA PRO A 44 18.62 -12.15 -14.28
C PRO A 44 19.41 -13.30 -13.66
N GLY A 45 20.68 -13.06 -13.32
CA GLY A 45 21.57 -14.09 -12.80
C GLY A 45 20.89 -14.93 -11.70
N LYS A 46 21.34 -16.17 -11.56
CA LYS A 46 20.77 -17.09 -10.55
C LYS A 46 20.71 -16.38 -9.20
N VAL A 47 19.54 -16.41 -8.57
CA VAL A 47 19.39 -15.93 -7.19
C VAL A 47 20.38 -16.69 -6.32
N ASP A 48 21.41 -16.00 -5.87
CA ASP A 48 22.43 -16.58 -4.99
C ASP A 48 21.99 -16.35 -3.53
N ILE A 49 22.14 -17.39 -2.71
CA ILE A 49 21.93 -17.29 -1.24
C ILE A 49 22.79 -16.17 -0.65
N LYS A 50 23.99 -15.93 -1.22
CA LYS A 50 24.86 -14.80 -0.83
C LYS A 50 24.19 -13.43 -1.07
N GLY A 51 23.41 -13.28 -2.14
CA GLY A 51 22.65 -12.06 -2.41
C GLY A 51 21.61 -11.78 -1.32
N ILE A 52 20.91 -12.83 -0.87
CA ILE A 52 19.97 -12.72 0.24
C ILE A 52 20.69 -12.22 1.50
N THR A 53 21.83 -12.83 1.82
CA THR A 53 22.62 -12.44 2.99
C THR A 53 23.12 -10.99 2.87
N ARG A 54 23.62 -10.57 1.69
CA ARG A 54 24.06 -9.19 1.45
C ARG A 54 22.94 -8.17 1.69
N ILE A 55 21.73 -8.48 1.24
CA ILE A 55 20.55 -7.60 1.39
C ILE A 55 20.17 -7.50 2.87
N PHE A 56 20.01 -8.63 3.58
CA PHE A 56 19.55 -8.61 4.97
C PHE A 56 20.62 -8.19 6.00
N THR A 57 21.89 -8.21 5.64
CA THR A 57 22.96 -7.60 6.46
C THR A 57 23.07 -6.09 6.23
N ASN A 58 22.47 -5.56 5.17
CA ASN A 58 22.47 -4.13 4.88
C ASN A 58 21.33 -3.41 5.62
N LYS A 59 21.68 -2.71 6.71
CA LYS A 59 20.71 -2.02 7.56
C LYS A 59 19.78 -1.06 6.80
N PRO A 60 20.26 -0.16 5.90
CA PRO A 60 19.41 0.70 5.10
C PRO A 60 18.32 -0.04 4.32
N LEU A 61 18.67 -1.18 3.69
CA LEU A 61 17.69 -1.98 2.94
C LEU A 61 16.66 -2.63 3.86
N VAL A 62 17.09 -3.19 5.00
CA VAL A 62 16.15 -3.77 5.98
C VAL A 62 15.17 -2.71 6.50
N PHE A 63 15.67 -1.50 6.84
CA PHE A 63 14.80 -0.41 7.25
C PHE A 63 13.83 0.02 6.15
N SER A 64 14.25 0.03 4.87
CA SER A 64 13.35 0.36 3.76
C SER A 64 12.22 -0.67 3.61
N PHE A 65 12.48 -1.97 3.82
CA PHE A 65 11.45 -3.00 3.84
C PHE A 65 10.47 -2.82 5.01
N LEU A 66 10.97 -2.43 6.19
CA LEU A 66 10.12 -2.13 7.34
C LEU A 66 9.25 -0.88 7.07
N ILE A 67 9.81 0.17 6.46
CA ILE A 67 9.05 1.35 6.05
C ILE A 67 7.94 0.95 5.08
N THR A 68 8.23 0.07 4.12
CA THR A 68 7.25 -0.44 3.17
C THR A 68 6.16 -1.23 3.89
N ALA A 69 6.53 -2.18 4.75
CA ALA A 69 5.58 -3.03 5.45
C ALA A 69 4.64 -2.22 6.38
N PHE A 70 5.19 -1.31 7.19
CA PHE A 70 4.37 -0.49 8.10
C PHE A 70 3.62 0.62 7.37
N GLY A 71 4.28 1.33 6.43
CA GLY A 71 3.67 2.44 5.71
C GLY A 71 2.49 2.01 4.84
N TYR A 72 2.65 0.90 4.13
CA TYR A 72 1.59 0.33 3.30
C TYR A 72 0.57 -0.46 4.13
N GLY A 73 1.03 -1.18 5.15
CA GLY A 73 0.19 -1.98 6.02
C GLY A 73 -0.86 -1.16 6.75
N GLY A 74 -0.52 0.04 7.23
CA GLY A 74 -1.48 0.91 7.89
C GLY A 74 -2.67 1.32 7.00
N THR A 75 -2.45 1.46 5.70
CA THR A 75 -3.53 1.64 4.71
C THR A 75 -4.53 0.50 4.77
N PHE A 76 -4.04 -0.75 4.83
CA PHE A 76 -4.89 -1.94 4.77
C PHE A 76 -5.67 -2.23 6.05
N ALA A 77 -5.27 -1.68 7.20
CA ALA A 77 -6.06 -1.74 8.42
C ALA A 77 -7.43 -1.05 8.25
N ALA A 78 -7.50 0.03 7.46
CA ALA A 78 -8.74 0.74 7.16
C ALA A 78 -9.37 0.29 5.83
N TYR A 79 -8.56 0.15 4.77
CA TYR A 79 -9.06 -0.14 3.43
C TYR A 79 -9.79 -1.48 3.33
N THR A 80 -9.33 -2.52 4.01
CA THR A 80 -9.97 -3.83 4.03
C THR A 80 -11.39 -3.76 4.60
N TYR A 81 -11.63 -2.80 5.49
CA TYR A 81 -12.90 -2.60 6.19
C TYR A 81 -13.67 -1.37 5.70
N LEU A 82 -13.27 -0.80 4.56
CA LEU A 82 -13.87 0.43 4.03
C LEU A 82 -15.34 0.23 3.65
N SER A 83 -15.72 -0.94 3.10
CA SER A 83 -17.12 -1.25 2.77
C SER A 83 -18.01 -1.24 4.01
N PRO A 84 -17.73 -2.02 5.08
CA PRO A 84 -18.50 -1.93 6.32
C PRO A 84 -18.50 -0.54 6.95
N LEU A 85 -17.40 0.23 6.87
CA LEU A 85 -17.37 1.61 7.35
C LEU A 85 -18.36 2.52 6.62
N LEU A 86 -18.45 2.37 5.29
CA LEU A 86 -19.39 3.14 4.48
C LEU A 86 -20.84 2.71 4.76
N GLU A 87 -21.10 1.41 4.95
CA GLU A 87 -22.40 0.91 5.33
C GLU A 87 -22.85 1.44 6.68
N ASN A 88 -21.95 1.52 7.68
CA ASN A 88 -22.21 2.15 8.98
C ASN A 88 -22.52 3.64 8.88
N LEU A 89 -22.00 4.34 7.86
CA LEU A 89 -22.34 5.73 7.57
C LEU A 89 -23.69 5.89 6.83
N GLY A 90 -24.44 4.80 6.64
CA GLY A 90 -25.78 4.80 6.04
C GLY A 90 -25.79 4.68 4.52
N PHE A 91 -24.65 4.38 3.86
CA PHE A 91 -24.65 4.14 2.43
C PHE A 91 -25.23 2.75 2.11
N SER A 92 -26.10 2.68 1.11
CA SER A 92 -26.59 1.40 0.60
C SER A 92 -25.47 0.62 -0.10
N ALA A 93 -25.60 -0.70 -0.19
CA ALA A 93 -24.63 -1.58 -0.85
C ALA A 93 -24.30 -1.12 -2.29
N ASN A 94 -25.31 -0.69 -3.05
CA ASN A 94 -25.09 -0.16 -4.40
C ASN A 94 -24.29 1.17 -4.40
N ALA A 95 -24.56 2.05 -3.43
CA ALA A 95 -23.79 3.29 -3.27
C ALA A 95 -22.34 3.00 -2.90
N VAL A 96 -22.09 2.03 -2.01
CA VAL A 96 -20.73 1.59 -1.64
C VAL A 96 -19.93 1.14 -2.86
N VAL A 97 -20.53 0.35 -3.77
CA VAL A 97 -19.87 -0.07 -5.02
C VAL A 97 -19.44 1.15 -5.85
N ILE A 98 -20.33 2.13 -6.03
CA ILE A 98 -20.03 3.36 -6.78
C ILE A 98 -18.90 4.15 -6.09
N ILE A 99 -18.97 4.29 -4.78
CA ILE A 99 -17.93 4.99 -3.99
C ILE A 99 -16.59 4.29 -4.16
N LEU A 100 -16.54 2.96 -4.11
CA LEU A 100 -15.30 2.20 -4.30
C LEU A 100 -14.75 2.31 -5.75
N VAL A 101 -15.60 2.49 -6.76
CA VAL A 101 -15.15 2.80 -8.13
C VAL A 101 -14.47 4.17 -8.16
N VAL A 102 -15.11 5.21 -7.60
CA VAL A 102 -14.54 6.57 -7.52
C VAL A 102 -13.27 6.57 -6.68
N TYR A 103 -13.26 5.84 -5.55
CA TYR A 103 -12.06 5.59 -4.75
C TYR A 103 -10.91 5.04 -5.62
N GLY A 104 -11.18 4.06 -6.49
CA GLY A 104 -10.19 3.51 -7.42
C GLY A 104 -9.61 4.56 -8.39
N VAL A 105 -10.43 5.52 -8.86
CA VAL A 105 -9.96 6.66 -9.67
C VAL A 105 -9.04 7.56 -8.84
N MET A 106 -9.40 7.86 -7.58
CA MET A 106 -8.56 8.64 -6.67
C MET A 106 -7.23 7.94 -6.38
N VAL A 107 -7.22 6.62 -6.26
CA VAL A 107 -5.99 5.80 -6.15
C VAL A 107 -5.09 5.99 -7.38
N ALA A 108 -5.62 5.95 -8.58
CA ALA A 108 -4.85 6.14 -9.81
C ALA A 108 -4.22 7.54 -9.87
N ILE A 109 -4.98 8.57 -9.51
CA ILE A 109 -4.50 9.95 -9.42
C ILE A 109 -3.40 10.06 -8.36
N GLY A 110 -3.65 9.54 -7.17
CA GLY A 110 -2.69 9.57 -6.06
C GLY A 110 -1.38 8.88 -6.40
N ASN A 111 -1.45 7.70 -7.01
CA ASN A 111 -0.27 6.94 -7.44
C ASN A 111 0.57 7.75 -8.47
N THR A 112 -0.09 8.39 -9.43
CA THR A 112 0.57 9.23 -10.45
C THR A 112 1.27 10.44 -9.82
N VAL A 113 0.58 11.15 -8.92
CA VAL A 113 1.15 12.29 -8.19
C VAL A 113 2.30 11.85 -7.30
N GLY A 114 2.14 10.70 -6.63
CA GLY A 114 3.17 10.12 -5.78
C GLY A 114 4.44 9.76 -6.54
N GLY A 115 4.32 9.19 -7.72
CA GLY A 115 5.44 8.92 -8.61
C GLY A 115 6.18 10.19 -9.01
N HIS A 116 5.45 11.26 -9.34
CA HIS A 116 6.07 12.55 -9.68
C HIS A 116 6.81 13.18 -8.49
N TRP A 117 6.27 13.09 -7.29
CA TRP A 117 6.95 13.60 -6.09
C TRP A 117 8.18 12.79 -5.72
N ALA A 118 8.10 11.47 -5.85
CA ALA A 118 9.19 10.56 -5.51
C ALA A 118 10.44 10.75 -6.38
N ASN A 119 10.28 11.11 -7.65
CA ASN A 119 11.38 11.25 -8.62
C ASN A 119 12.45 12.28 -8.23
N LYS A 120 12.13 13.25 -7.35
CA LYS A 120 13.08 14.28 -6.95
C LYS A 120 13.88 13.91 -5.69
N LYS A 121 13.17 13.45 -4.66
CA LYS A 121 13.73 13.06 -3.35
C LYS A 121 12.78 12.06 -2.70
N PRO A 122 12.96 10.75 -2.94
CA PRO A 122 12.00 9.75 -2.51
C PRO A 122 11.78 9.77 -0.99
N LEU A 123 12.84 9.87 -0.19
CA LEU A 123 12.74 9.85 1.28
C LEU A 123 11.96 11.06 1.85
N ASP A 124 12.25 12.28 1.37
CA ASP A 124 11.51 13.50 1.78
C ASP A 124 10.04 13.45 1.34
N SER A 125 9.78 12.87 0.17
CA SER A 125 8.44 12.69 -0.37
C SER A 125 7.64 11.68 0.44
N LEU A 126 8.27 10.59 0.89
CA LEU A 126 7.62 9.59 1.76
C LEU A 126 7.13 10.19 3.08
N VAL A 127 7.89 11.10 3.71
CA VAL A 127 7.42 11.79 4.93
C VAL A 127 6.11 12.54 4.65
N LYS A 128 6.06 13.30 3.55
CA LYS A 128 4.86 14.08 3.17
C LYS A 128 3.68 13.17 2.86
N MET A 129 3.91 12.11 2.07
CA MET A 129 2.87 11.16 1.66
C MET A 129 2.28 10.41 2.87
N PHE A 130 3.13 9.93 3.78
CA PHE A 130 2.67 9.27 4.99
C PHE A 130 1.95 10.23 5.94
N SER A 131 2.40 11.48 6.06
CA SER A 131 1.69 12.50 6.85
C SER A 131 0.29 12.77 6.28
N LEU A 132 0.13 12.90 4.96
CA LEU A 132 -1.16 13.05 4.31
C LEU A 132 -2.04 11.81 4.48
N LEU A 133 -1.45 10.61 4.43
CA LEU A 133 -2.16 9.36 4.70
C LEU A 133 -2.67 9.31 6.16
N ILE A 134 -1.84 9.64 7.15
CA ILE A 134 -2.27 9.71 8.56
C ILE A 134 -3.40 10.71 8.73
N LEU A 135 -3.27 11.90 8.14
CA LEU A 135 -4.33 12.92 8.20
C LEU A 135 -5.65 12.42 7.61
N SER A 136 -5.59 11.70 6.47
CA SER A 136 -6.80 11.14 5.85
C SER A 136 -7.42 10.02 6.70
N LEU A 137 -6.61 9.18 7.34
CA LEU A 137 -7.09 8.14 8.26
C LEU A 137 -7.72 8.73 9.51
N VAL A 138 -7.11 9.74 10.12
CA VAL A 138 -7.67 10.47 11.27
C VAL A 138 -8.96 11.18 10.88
N PHE A 139 -8.99 11.81 9.71
CA PHE A 139 -10.20 12.47 9.21
C PHE A 139 -11.33 11.46 9.00
N LEU A 140 -11.05 10.30 8.40
CA LEU A 140 -12.04 9.23 8.24
C LEU A 140 -12.56 8.75 9.60
N PHE A 141 -11.67 8.54 10.58
CA PHE A 141 -12.07 8.16 11.95
C PHE A 141 -13.02 9.18 12.58
N ILE A 142 -12.67 10.47 12.50
CA ILE A 142 -13.51 11.55 13.08
C ILE A 142 -14.88 11.60 12.39
N THR A 143 -14.95 11.49 11.07
CA THR A 143 -16.21 11.57 10.32
C THR A 143 -17.14 10.39 10.61
N VAL A 144 -16.58 9.19 10.84
CA VAL A 144 -17.36 8.02 11.27
C VAL A 144 -17.87 8.20 12.69
N LEU A 145 -17.07 8.75 13.61
CA LEU A 145 -17.53 9.07 14.97
C LEU A 145 -18.65 10.12 15.00
N MET A 146 -18.62 11.08 14.06
CA MET A 146 -19.66 12.11 13.94
C MET A 146 -20.91 11.62 13.23
N ASP A 147 -20.94 10.38 12.75
CA ASP A 147 -22.03 9.78 11.96
C ASP A 147 -22.44 10.68 10.77
N ASN A 148 -21.44 11.31 10.11
CA ASN A 148 -21.68 12.25 9.01
C ASN A 148 -21.34 11.62 7.68
N SER A 149 -22.36 11.16 6.94
CA SER A 149 -22.20 10.47 5.66
C SER A 149 -21.46 11.30 4.59
N LEU A 150 -21.74 12.62 4.50
CA LEU A 150 -21.11 13.48 3.50
C LEU A 150 -19.60 13.65 3.76
N LEU A 151 -19.25 13.94 5.02
CA LEU A 151 -17.83 14.06 5.41
C LEU A 151 -17.13 12.70 5.33
N GLY A 152 -17.81 11.60 5.66
CA GLY A 152 -17.29 10.24 5.53
C GLY A 152 -17.00 9.86 4.07
N LEU A 153 -17.87 10.27 3.14
CA LEU A 153 -17.61 10.14 1.69
C LEU A 153 -16.34 10.88 1.29
N LEU A 154 -16.23 12.17 1.66
CA LEU A 154 -15.04 12.97 1.35
C LEU A 154 -13.77 12.36 1.95
N ALA A 155 -13.81 11.92 3.20
CA ALA A 155 -12.70 11.28 3.89
C ALA A 155 -12.26 9.98 3.19
N SER A 156 -13.23 9.18 2.73
CA SER A 156 -12.96 7.96 1.97
C SER A 156 -12.28 8.24 0.63
N LEU A 157 -12.69 9.27 -0.09
CA LEU A 157 -12.06 9.68 -1.35
C LEU A 157 -10.65 10.27 -1.11
N MET A 158 -10.46 11.04 -0.04
CA MET A 158 -9.13 11.50 0.39
C MET A 158 -8.22 10.32 0.75
N LEU A 159 -8.76 9.32 1.46
CA LEU A 159 -8.01 8.09 1.72
C LEU A 159 -7.61 7.42 0.39
N GLY A 160 -8.51 7.32 -0.60
CA GLY A 160 -8.17 6.79 -1.93
C GLY A 160 -7.00 7.52 -2.58
N LEU A 161 -6.99 8.86 -2.49
CA LEU A 161 -5.92 9.68 -3.05
C LEU A 161 -4.56 9.43 -2.36
N PHE A 162 -4.53 9.33 -1.03
CA PHE A 162 -3.27 9.27 -0.27
C PHE A 162 -2.82 7.84 0.06
N ALA A 163 -3.73 6.85 0.08
CA ALA A 163 -3.44 5.48 0.46
C ALA A 163 -2.35 4.80 -0.40
N PHE A 164 -2.35 5.05 -1.70
CA PHE A 164 -1.44 4.42 -2.64
C PHE A 164 -0.40 5.40 -3.24
N MET A 165 -0.42 6.64 -2.80
CA MET A 165 0.51 7.68 -3.25
C MET A 165 1.98 7.33 -2.91
N ASN A 166 2.21 6.61 -1.80
CA ASN A 166 3.54 6.23 -1.34
C ASN A 166 4.17 5.06 -2.13
N VAL A 167 3.38 4.26 -2.86
CA VAL A 167 3.84 3.03 -3.52
C VAL A 167 5.01 3.24 -4.48
N PRO A 168 4.95 4.20 -5.44
CA PRO A 168 6.09 4.45 -6.33
C PRO A 168 7.33 4.93 -5.58
N GLY A 169 7.15 5.76 -4.54
CA GLY A 169 8.25 6.27 -3.71
C GLY A 169 8.95 5.16 -2.92
N LEU A 170 8.19 4.24 -2.35
CA LEU A 170 8.73 3.08 -1.63
C LEU A 170 9.54 2.17 -2.55
N GLN A 171 9.03 1.93 -3.76
CA GLN A 171 9.72 1.09 -4.74
C GLN A 171 10.98 1.77 -5.26
N LEU A 172 10.92 3.06 -5.61
CA LEU A 172 12.05 3.83 -6.09
C LEU A 172 13.16 3.90 -5.02
N TYR A 173 12.81 4.17 -3.78
CA TYR A 173 13.77 4.27 -2.69
C TYR A 173 14.55 2.97 -2.45
N VAL A 174 13.87 1.81 -2.50
CA VAL A 174 14.55 0.51 -2.40
C VAL A 174 15.52 0.27 -3.56
N VAL A 175 15.12 0.64 -4.79
CA VAL A 175 15.98 0.52 -5.97
C VAL A 175 17.23 1.39 -5.82
N GLU A 176 17.09 2.66 -5.43
CA GLU A 176 18.22 3.57 -5.19
C GLU A 176 19.18 3.05 -4.10
N LEU A 177 18.63 2.48 -3.02
CA LEU A 177 19.46 1.86 -1.98
C LEU A 177 20.17 0.61 -2.50
N ALA A 178 19.49 -0.21 -3.30
CA ALA A 178 20.09 -1.42 -3.86
C ALA A 178 21.20 -1.07 -4.87
N GLU A 179 21.01 -0.08 -5.73
CA GLU A 179 22.03 0.43 -6.63
C GLU A 179 23.28 0.92 -5.87
N LYS A 180 23.07 1.57 -4.74
CA LYS A 180 24.16 2.12 -3.92
C LYS A 180 24.93 1.05 -3.13
N TYR A 181 24.25 0.05 -2.57
CA TYR A 181 24.84 -0.86 -1.59
C TYR A 181 25.02 -2.30 -2.10
N VAL A 182 24.16 -2.76 -3.01
CA VAL A 182 24.15 -4.13 -3.55
C VAL A 182 23.81 -4.16 -5.05
N PRO A 183 24.61 -3.49 -5.90
CA PRO A 183 24.28 -3.30 -7.32
C PRO A 183 24.09 -4.60 -8.10
N GLU A 184 24.65 -5.71 -7.63
CA GLU A 184 24.47 -7.03 -8.24
C GLU A 184 23.10 -7.65 -7.92
N ASP A 185 22.40 -7.16 -6.89
CA ASP A 185 21.18 -7.75 -6.34
C ASP A 185 19.95 -6.84 -6.42
N ILE A 186 19.93 -5.82 -7.28
CA ILE A 186 18.84 -4.82 -7.41
C ILE A 186 17.48 -5.51 -7.62
N THR A 187 17.42 -6.48 -8.54
CA THR A 187 16.18 -7.22 -8.82
C THR A 187 15.70 -8.00 -7.62
N LEU A 188 16.63 -8.60 -6.85
CA LEU A 188 16.32 -9.35 -5.64
C LEU A 188 15.82 -8.42 -4.52
N ALA A 189 16.45 -7.27 -4.33
CA ALA A 189 16.00 -6.25 -3.36
C ALA A 189 14.60 -5.72 -3.71
N SER A 190 14.32 -5.48 -4.99
CA SER A 190 13.00 -5.11 -5.49
C SER A 190 11.95 -6.18 -5.19
N ALA A 191 12.29 -7.46 -5.39
CA ALA A 191 11.40 -8.59 -5.07
C ALA A 191 11.12 -8.68 -3.56
N PHE A 192 12.12 -8.46 -2.70
CA PHE A 192 11.91 -8.39 -1.24
C PHE A 192 11.05 -7.21 -0.83
N ASN A 193 11.13 -6.07 -1.52
CA ASN A 193 10.22 -4.97 -1.28
C ASN A 193 8.77 -5.32 -1.62
N ILE A 194 8.54 -6.06 -2.71
CA ILE A 194 7.20 -6.60 -3.04
C ILE A 194 6.71 -7.55 -1.94
N ALA A 195 7.59 -8.40 -1.41
CA ALA A 195 7.25 -9.23 -0.25
C ALA A 195 6.90 -8.39 0.99
N ALA A 196 7.64 -7.29 1.25
CA ALA A 196 7.34 -6.37 2.35
C ALA A 196 5.96 -5.70 2.19
N PHE A 197 5.55 -5.31 0.97
CA PHE A 197 4.17 -4.86 0.71
C PHE A 197 3.14 -5.92 1.13
N ASN A 198 3.34 -7.18 0.75
CA ASN A 198 2.41 -8.27 1.08
C ASN A 198 2.37 -8.56 2.59
N ILE A 199 3.50 -8.52 3.28
CA ILE A 199 3.57 -8.59 4.75
C ILE A 199 2.76 -7.44 5.37
N GLY A 200 2.93 -6.21 4.85
CA GLY A 200 2.17 -5.05 5.27
C GLY A 200 0.66 -5.24 5.10
N ILE A 201 0.21 -5.71 3.92
CA ILE A 201 -1.20 -6.02 3.66
C ILE A 201 -1.73 -7.00 4.71
N THR A 202 -1.00 -8.09 4.95
CA THR A 202 -1.40 -9.14 5.90
C THR A 202 -1.51 -8.58 7.32
N VAL A 203 -0.45 -7.93 7.81
CA VAL A 203 -0.42 -7.38 9.18
C VAL A 203 -1.49 -6.29 9.35
N GLY A 204 -1.63 -5.39 8.37
CA GLY A 204 -2.66 -4.34 8.41
C GLY A 204 -4.07 -4.91 8.44
N SER A 205 -4.40 -5.82 7.51
CA SER A 205 -5.73 -6.43 7.45
C SER A 205 -6.06 -7.25 8.71
N MET A 206 -5.08 -8.00 9.25
CA MET A 206 -5.25 -8.72 10.52
C MET A 206 -5.48 -7.77 11.69
N THR A 207 -4.72 -6.67 11.77
CA THR A 207 -4.92 -5.65 12.80
C THR A 207 -6.34 -5.06 12.70
N GLY A 208 -6.79 -4.71 11.49
CA GLY A 208 -8.15 -4.24 11.26
C GLY A 208 -9.20 -5.27 11.69
N GLY A 209 -8.97 -6.58 11.45
CA GLY A 209 -9.84 -7.66 11.91
C GLY A 209 -9.94 -7.72 13.42
N VAL A 210 -8.82 -7.78 14.11
CA VAL A 210 -8.77 -7.80 15.58
C VAL A 210 -9.45 -6.56 16.17
N VAL A 211 -9.22 -5.39 15.59
CA VAL A 211 -9.87 -4.14 16.03
C VAL A 211 -11.39 -4.20 15.80
N THR A 212 -11.84 -4.73 14.69
CA THR A 212 -13.26 -4.88 14.38
C THR A 212 -13.95 -5.84 15.35
N ASP A 213 -13.30 -6.96 15.67
CA ASP A 213 -13.86 -8.01 16.54
C ASP A 213 -13.92 -7.58 18.01
N HIS A 214 -12.91 -6.85 18.51
CA HIS A 214 -12.80 -6.52 19.92
C HIS A 214 -13.30 -5.10 20.29
N LEU A 215 -13.32 -4.19 19.33
CA LEU A 215 -13.73 -2.81 19.54
C LEU A 215 -14.91 -2.45 18.61
N SER A 216 -14.61 -2.05 17.39
CA SER A 216 -15.57 -1.73 16.34
C SER A 216 -14.79 -1.43 15.05
N VAL A 217 -15.44 -1.65 13.91
CA VAL A 217 -14.91 -1.26 12.59
C VAL A 217 -14.56 0.24 12.53
N THR A 218 -15.26 1.07 13.30
CA THR A 218 -15.03 2.52 13.44
C THR A 218 -13.58 2.87 13.79
N TYR A 219 -12.90 2.02 14.56
CA TYR A 219 -11.53 2.28 15.02
C TYR A 219 -10.44 1.82 14.04
N THR A 220 -10.78 1.09 12.99
CA THR A 220 -9.78 0.59 12.03
C THR A 220 -8.93 1.69 11.39
N PRO A 221 -9.46 2.92 11.07
CA PRO A 221 -8.62 3.97 10.50
C PRO A 221 -7.57 4.52 11.48
N ILE A 222 -7.93 4.68 12.78
CA ILE A 222 -6.97 5.22 13.75
C ILE A 222 -5.85 4.23 14.05
N PHE A 223 -6.14 2.93 14.13
CA PHE A 223 -5.11 1.90 14.25
C PHE A 223 -4.22 1.83 13.00
N GLY A 224 -4.80 1.99 11.80
CA GLY A 224 -4.04 2.18 10.58
C GLY A 224 -3.10 3.37 10.65
N GLY A 225 -3.55 4.50 11.18
CA GLY A 225 -2.74 5.69 11.42
C GLY A 225 -1.55 5.44 12.35
N PHE A 226 -1.73 4.66 13.43
CA PHE A 226 -0.63 4.28 14.32
C PHE A 226 0.42 3.41 13.61
N ILE A 227 0.00 2.48 12.75
CA ILE A 227 0.93 1.66 11.97
C ILE A 227 1.74 2.54 11.00
N VAL A 228 1.09 3.47 10.29
CA VAL A 228 1.79 4.41 9.39
C VAL A 228 2.74 5.34 10.16
N LEU A 229 2.39 5.74 11.39
CA LEU A 229 3.25 6.57 12.24
C LEU A 229 4.59 5.87 12.52
N ILE A 230 4.59 4.55 12.73
CA ILE A 230 5.83 3.77 12.88
C ILE A 230 6.71 3.91 11.61
N ALA A 231 6.12 3.84 10.43
CA ALA A 231 6.86 4.05 9.17
C ALA A 231 7.44 5.47 9.09
N VAL A 232 6.69 6.50 9.48
CA VAL A 232 7.19 7.88 9.53
C VAL A 232 8.40 8.00 10.45
N LEU A 233 8.35 7.37 11.64
CA LEU A 233 9.48 7.39 12.58
C LEU A 233 10.74 6.73 11.98
N PHE A 234 10.58 5.62 11.25
CA PHE A 234 11.71 5.00 10.54
C PHE A 234 12.27 5.88 9.43
N VAL A 235 11.40 6.54 8.63
CA VAL A 235 11.85 7.47 7.58
C VAL A 235 12.64 8.63 8.20
N LEU A 236 12.13 9.24 9.26
CA LEU A 236 12.81 10.34 9.96
C LEU A 236 14.15 9.90 10.57
N TYR A 237 14.21 8.70 11.11
CA TYR A 237 15.45 8.12 11.64
C TYR A 237 16.52 7.97 10.56
N ILE A 238 16.16 7.39 9.40
CA ILE A 238 17.10 7.21 8.28
C ILE A 238 17.56 8.56 7.74
N ARG A 239 16.61 9.47 7.54
CA ARG A 239 16.93 10.83 7.07
C ARG A 239 17.97 11.52 7.94
N LYS A 240 17.81 11.45 9.26
CA LYS A 240 18.79 12.00 10.22
C LYS A 240 20.17 11.35 10.09
N GLN A 241 20.22 10.06 9.85
CA GLN A 241 21.48 9.32 9.63
C GLN A 241 22.19 9.76 8.33
N GLU A 242 21.43 9.98 7.25
CA GLU A 242 21.98 10.46 5.97
C GLU A 242 22.50 11.90 6.07
N GLU A 243 21.75 12.79 6.73
CA GLU A 243 22.19 14.18 6.99
C GLU A 243 23.49 14.24 7.81
N GLN A 244 23.61 13.39 8.84
CA GLN A 244 24.84 13.31 9.64
C GLN A 244 26.04 12.85 8.81
N LYS A 245 25.89 11.84 7.96
CA LYS A 245 26.99 11.38 7.10
C LYS A 245 27.46 12.44 6.11
N ASN A 246 26.53 13.22 5.56
CA ASN A 246 26.87 14.29 4.61
C ASN A 246 27.56 15.49 5.27
N ASN A 247 27.39 15.71 6.57
CA ASN A 247 28.05 16.80 7.32
C ASN A 247 29.49 16.44 7.76
N TYR A 248 29.89 15.17 7.65
CA TYR A 248 31.25 14.71 7.99
C TYR A 248 32.16 14.47 6.76
N LEU A 249 31.60 14.68 5.55
CA LEU A 249 32.33 14.66 4.26
C LEU A 249 32.55 16.07 3.75
#